data_8367538bb1078ece77e836a000266801
#
_entry.id   8367538bb1078ece77e836a000266801
#
_cell.length_a   1.000
_cell.length_b   1.000
_cell.length_c   1.000
_cell.angle_alpha   90.00
_cell.angle_beta   90.00
_cell.angle_gamma   90.00
#
_symmetry.space_group_name_H-M   'P 1'
#
loop_
_entity.id
_entity.type
_entity.pdbx_description
1 polymer ?
#
loop_
_entity_poly.entity_id
_entity_poly.type
_entity_poly.pdbx_seq_one_letter_code
_entity_poly.pdbx_strand_id
1 'polypeptide(L)'
;MGLDVYLSKKTFIGAMYKSQAITGSISLFKRGKKIPIRLGRLAYVIEDIYHGSKTHWLHHWLELELPETLENAEDQEISEPVMDRLHDACIEVLRHQYEPDFREVCKGKLHCDLKPEISEEALNLFLDEVDELAKATDASEKTDDAVFIVTASW
;
A
#
# COMPACT_ATOMS: atom_id res chain seq x y z
N MET A 1 -8.90 -20.35 -1.59
CA MET A 1 -7.70 -19.52 -1.73
C MET A 1 -8.10 -18.10 -1.43
N GLY A 2 -7.34 -17.35 -0.65
CA GLY A 2 -7.60 -15.95 -0.33
C GLY A 2 -6.82 -15.06 -1.27
N LEU A 3 -7.37 -13.91 -1.63
CA LEU A 3 -6.66 -12.86 -2.32
C LEU A 3 -5.92 -12.02 -1.29
N ASP A 4 -4.62 -11.94 -1.37
CA ASP A 4 -3.80 -11.08 -0.55
C ASP A 4 -3.17 -9.99 -1.42
N VAL A 5 -3.19 -8.74 -0.94
CA VAL A 5 -2.59 -7.58 -1.60
C VAL A 5 -1.52 -7.00 -0.68
N TYR A 6 -0.33 -6.84 -1.20
CA TYR A 6 0.81 -6.23 -0.51
C TYR A 6 1.15 -4.92 -1.21
N LEU A 7 1.34 -3.85 -0.43
CA LEU A 7 1.99 -2.64 -0.90
C LEU A 7 3.35 -2.53 -0.23
N SER A 8 4.36 -2.27 -1.03
CA SER A 8 5.72 -2.10 -0.56
C SER A 8 6.29 -0.79 -1.08
N LYS A 9 7.16 -0.18 -0.28
CA LYS A 9 7.95 0.99 -0.67
C LYS A 9 9.39 0.55 -0.89
N LYS A 10 9.89 0.74 -2.10
CA LYS A 10 11.28 0.47 -2.49
C LYS A 10 12.05 1.78 -2.53
N THR A 11 12.94 1.98 -1.56
CA THR A 11 13.78 3.18 -1.48
C THR A 11 15.18 2.87 -1.98
N PHE A 12 15.68 3.66 -2.93
CA PHE A 12 17.04 3.54 -3.45
C PHE A 12 18.03 4.18 -2.47
N ILE A 13 19.01 3.39 -2.02
CA ILE A 13 20.06 3.83 -1.07
C ILE A 13 21.46 3.73 -1.66
N GLY A 14 21.57 3.40 -2.94
CA GLY A 14 22.84 3.22 -3.65
C GLY A 14 23.58 4.54 -3.83
N ALA A 15 24.88 4.53 -3.56
CA ALA A 15 25.79 5.68 -3.65
C ALA A 15 26.12 6.11 -5.10
N MET A 16 25.24 5.93 -6.07
CA MET A 16 25.52 6.38 -7.45
C MET A 16 25.69 7.90 -7.55
N TYR A 17 25.10 8.64 -6.61
CA TYR A 17 25.25 10.09 -6.52
C TYR A 17 25.65 10.46 -5.08
N LYS A 18 26.89 10.85 -4.87
CA LYS A 18 27.44 11.25 -3.54
C LYS A 18 26.66 12.38 -2.86
N SER A 19 25.86 13.13 -3.58
CA SER A 19 25.04 14.23 -3.07
C SER A 19 23.71 13.79 -2.43
N GLN A 20 23.30 12.52 -2.63
CA GLN A 20 22.02 11.96 -2.18
C GLN A 20 22.22 10.78 -1.20
N ALA A 21 23.42 10.62 -0.65
CA ALA A 21 23.68 9.52 0.25
C ALA A 21 22.81 9.60 1.50
N ILE A 22 21.98 8.59 1.70
CA ILE A 22 21.29 8.37 2.97
C ILE A 22 22.36 8.09 4.02
N THR A 23 22.45 8.94 5.03
CA THR A 23 23.34 8.75 6.17
C THR A 23 22.61 7.99 7.25
N GLY A 24 23.04 6.79 7.55
CA GLY A 24 22.43 5.93 8.57
C GLY A 24 23.22 4.64 8.77
N SER A 25 22.79 3.85 9.75
CA SER A 25 23.33 2.49 9.96
C SER A 25 22.19 1.50 9.85
N ILE A 26 22.39 0.47 9.02
CA ILE A 26 21.46 -0.67 8.91
C ILE A 26 22.07 -1.87 9.61
N SER A 27 21.32 -2.49 10.53
CA SER A 27 21.70 -3.74 11.17
C SER A 27 20.61 -4.76 10.92
N LEU A 28 20.97 -5.88 10.29
CA LEU A 28 20.06 -7.01 10.10
C LEU A 28 20.34 -8.10 11.14
N PHE A 29 19.26 -8.70 11.64
CA PHE A 29 19.33 -9.82 12.56
C PHE A 29 18.48 -10.97 12.02
N LYS A 30 19.03 -12.20 12.08
CA LYS A 30 18.27 -13.43 11.81
C LYS A 30 18.39 -14.34 13.01
N ARG A 31 17.25 -14.70 13.62
CA ARG A 31 17.19 -15.53 14.85
C ARG A 31 18.13 -14.99 15.96
N GLY A 32 18.09 -13.66 16.18
CA GLY A 32 18.90 -13.00 17.21
C GLY A 32 20.38 -12.80 16.88
N LYS A 33 20.87 -13.29 15.74
CA LYS A 33 22.26 -13.11 15.31
C LYS A 33 22.38 -12.01 14.27
N LYS A 34 23.32 -11.09 14.46
CA LYS A 34 23.62 -10.01 13.51
C LYS A 34 24.17 -10.61 12.21
N ILE A 35 23.56 -10.23 11.08
CA ILE A 35 24.02 -10.60 9.76
C ILE A 35 24.97 -9.50 9.26
N PRO A 36 26.20 -9.83 8.84
CA PRO A 36 27.10 -8.83 8.28
C PRO A 36 26.58 -8.33 6.94
N ILE A 37 26.37 -7.01 6.83
CA ILE A 37 25.97 -6.35 5.60
C ILE A 37 27.14 -5.53 5.08
N ARG A 38 27.37 -5.60 3.79
CA ARG A 38 28.28 -4.69 3.08
C ARG A 38 27.45 -3.53 2.53
N LEU A 39 27.36 -2.44 3.28
CA LEU A 39 26.54 -1.26 2.93
C LEU A 39 26.78 -0.75 1.51
N GLY A 40 28.03 -0.77 1.01
CA GLY A 40 28.35 -0.38 -0.35
C GLY A 40 27.81 -1.30 -1.46
N ARG A 41 27.12 -2.41 -1.09
CA ARG A 41 26.47 -3.34 -2.03
C ARG A 41 24.95 -3.30 -1.92
N LEU A 42 24.38 -2.51 -1.00
CA LEU A 42 22.95 -2.29 -0.93
C LEU A 42 22.56 -1.26 -1.99
N ALA A 43 21.66 -1.65 -2.87
CA ALA A 43 21.10 -0.76 -3.89
C ALA A 43 19.81 -0.11 -3.41
N TYR A 44 18.99 -0.85 -2.66
CA TYR A 44 17.69 -0.40 -2.17
C TYR A 44 17.26 -1.18 -0.92
N VAL A 45 16.27 -0.61 -0.22
CA VAL A 45 15.50 -1.26 0.86
C VAL A 45 14.06 -1.38 0.40
N ILE A 46 13.41 -2.51 0.69
CA ILE A 46 11.98 -2.71 0.50
C ILE A 46 11.34 -2.75 1.89
N GLU A 47 10.31 -1.93 2.08
CA GLU A 47 9.48 -1.91 3.28
C GLU A 47 8.07 -2.34 2.89
N ASP A 48 7.52 -3.35 3.57
CA ASP A 48 6.11 -3.69 3.45
C ASP A 48 5.32 -2.65 4.25
N ILE A 49 4.59 -1.79 3.55
CA ILE A 49 3.83 -0.69 4.15
C ILE A 49 2.38 -1.04 4.41
N TYR A 50 1.84 -2.03 3.68
CA TYR A 50 0.49 -2.51 3.87
C TYR A 50 0.35 -3.97 3.42
N HIS A 51 -0.45 -4.74 4.17
CA HIS A 51 -0.86 -6.10 3.80
C HIS A 51 -2.35 -6.28 4.05
N GLY A 52 -3.12 -6.43 2.99
CA GLY A 52 -4.54 -6.74 3.04
C GLY A 52 -4.81 -8.20 2.68
N SER A 53 -5.41 -8.95 3.59
CA SER A 53 -5.84 -10.33 3.32
C SER A 53 -7.31 -10.35 2.95
N LYS A 54 -7.64 -10.98 1.81
CA LYS A 54 -8.99 -11.04 1.24
C LYS A 54 -9.59 -9.68 0.86
N THR A 55 -8.76 -8.70 0.58
CA THR A 55 -9.16 -7.32 0.20
C THR A 55 -9.56 -7.24 -1.28
N HIS A 56 -10.66 -7.93 -1.63
CA HIS A 56 -11.16 -7.97 -3.01
C HIS A 56 -11.46 -6.58 -3.58
N TRP A 57 -11.91 -5.64 -2.75
CA TRP A 57 -12.23 -4.28 -3.17
C TRP A 57 -10.96 -3.52 -3.59
N LEU A 58 -9.86 -3.68 -2.86
CA LEU A 58 -8.58 -3.03 -3.19
C LEU A 58 -7.99 -3.60 -4.47
N HIS A 59 -8.02 -4.91 -4.65
CA HIS A 59 -7.59 -5.55 -5.90
C HIS A 59 -8.40 -5.02 -7.08
N HIS A 60 -9.73 -4.99 -6.96
CA HIS A 60 -10.61 -4.46 -7.99
C HIS A 60 -10.34 -2.97 -8.28
N TRP A 61 -10.13 -2.16 -7.25
CA TRP A 61 -9.76 -0.76 -7.41
C TRP A 61 -8.46 -0.61 -8.19
N LEU A 62 -7.42 -1.37 -7.83
CA LEU A 62 -6.13 -1.36 -8.51
C LEU A 62 -6.26 -1.80 -9.97
N GLU A 63 -7.04 -2.83 -10.28
CA GLU A 63 -7.30 -3.27 -11.67
C GLU A 63 -7.94 -2.18 -12.54
N LEU A 64 -8.74 -1.29 -11.95
CA LEU A 64 -9.38 -0.18 -12.67
C LEU A 64 -8.45 1.02 -12.85
N GLU A 65 -7.54 1.25 -11.91
CA GLU A 65 -6.69 2.44 -11.86
C GLU A 65 -5.29 2.23 -12.45
N LEU A 66 -4.82 0.99 -12.51
CA LEU A 66 -3.54 0.66 -13.11
C LEU A 66 -3.67 0.48 -14.63
N PRO A 67 -2.64 0.88 -15.41
CA PRO A 67 -2.64 0.74 -16.87
C PRO A 67 -2.48 -0.72 -17.32
N GLU A 68 -1.94 -1.57 -16.47
CA GLU A 68 -1.67 -2.97 -16.74
C GLU A 68 -2.43 -3.85 -15.74
N THR A 69 -2.89 -5.00 -16.19
CA THR A 69 -3.57 -5.98 -15.33
C THR A 69 -2.61 -6.53 -14.29
N LEU A 70 -3.06 -6.61 -13.04
CA LEU A 70 -2.29 -7.26 -11.99
C LEU A 70 -2.12 -8.74 -12.30
N GLU A 71 -0.88 -9.22 -12.24
CA GLU A 71 -0.56 -10.63 -12.39
C GLU A 71 -0.32 -11.29 -11.03
N ASN A 72 -0.69 -12.58 -10.93
CA ASN A 72 -0.56 -13.33 -9.68
C ASN A 72 0.90 -13.44 -9.23
N ALA A 73 1.18 -12.95 -8.04
CA ALA A 73 2.48 -12.97 -7.37
C ALA A 73 3.61 -12.24 -8.14
N GLU A 74 3.27 -11.32 -9.04
CA GLU A 74 4.23 -10.45 -9.70
C GLU A 74 4.23 -9.05 -9.08
N ASP A 75 5.42 -8.45 -9.00
CA ASP A 75 5.62 -7.09 -8.52
C ASP A 75 5.29 -6.10 -9.64
N GLN A 76 4.39 -5.16 -9.38
CA GLN A 76 4.05 -4.08 -10.31
C GLN A 76 4.28 -2.72 -9.67
N GLU A 77 4.96 -1.84 -10.39
CA GLU A 77 5.16 -0.47 -9.93
C GLU A 77 3.86 0.35 -9.99
N ILE A 78 3.60 1.08 -8.91
CA ILE A 78 2.49 2.03 -8.83
C ILE A 78 3.05 3.44 -8.93
N SER A 79 2.51 4.23 -9.86
CA SER A 79 2.89 5.62 -9.98
C SER A 79 2.35 6.47 -8.80
N GLU A 80 3.09 7.51 -8.45
CA GLU A 80 2.70 8.42 -7.38
C GLU A 80 1.28 9.00 -7.56
N PRO A 81 0.81 9.43 -8.76
CA PRO A 81 -0.55 9.89 -8.94
C PRO A 81 -1.63 8.82 -8.64
N VAL A 82 -1.34 7.54 -8.83
CA VAL A 82 -2.25 6.45 -8.45
C VAL A 82 -2.31 6.30 -6.94
N MET A 83 -1.14 6.36 -6.27
CA MET A 83 -1.08 6.33 -4.80
C MET A 83 -1.82 7.52 -4.18
N ASP A 84 -1.70 8.72 -4.76
CA ASP A 84 -2.46 9.91 -4.31
C ASP A 84 -3.96 9.71 -4.43
N ARG A 85 -4.43 9.20 -5.56
CA ARG A 85 -5.86 8.92 -5.74
C ARG A 85 -6.36 7.87 -4.76
N LEU A 86 -5.57 6.84 -4.46
CA LEU A 86 -5.92 5.82 -3.47
C LEU A 86 -6.03 6.44 -2.07
N HIS A 87 -5.04 7.25 -1.68
CA HIS A 87 -5.06 7.98 -0.42
C HIS A 87 -6.31 8.86 -0.30
N ASP A 88 -6.56 9.72 -1.30
CA ASP A 88 -7.69 10.63 -1.31
C ASP A 88 -9.03 9.88 -1.25
N ALA A 89 -9.15 8.75 -1.96
CA ALA A 89 -10.34 7.92 -1.92
C ALA A 89 -10.57 7.32 -0.52
N CYS A 90 -9.53 6.82 0.14
CA CYS A 90 -9.62 6.32 1.51
C CYS A 90 -10.01 7.42 2.50
N ILE A 91 -9.38 8.60 2.43
CA ILE A 91 -9.71 9.73 3.29
C ILE A 91 -11.16 10.18 3.11
N GLU A 92 -11.64 10.23 1.87
CA GLU A 92 -13.02 10.62 1.59
C GLU A 92 -14.04 9.63 2.19
N VAL A 93 -13.79 8.34 2.06
CA VAL A 93 -14.63 7.28 2.68
C VAL A 93 -14.65 7.41 4.20
N LEU A 94 -13.49 7.63 4.84
CA LEU A 94 -13.40 7.80 6.29
C LEU A 94 -14.12 9.04 6.79
N ARG A 95 -14.11 10.14 6.02
CA ARG A 95 -14.86 11.36 6.35
C ARG A 95 -16.38 11.17 6.37
N HIS A 96 -16.87 10.33 5.46
CA HIS A 96 -18.30 10.07 5.29
C HIS A 96 -18.80 8.85 6.08
N GLN A 97 -17.99 8.21 6.91
CA GLN A 97 -18.32 6.94 7.59
C GLN A 97 -19.62 6.97 8.44
N TYR A 98 -20.03 8.15 8.89
CA TYR A 98 -21.26 8.36 9.68
C TYR A 98 -22.38 9.06 8.92
N GLU A 99 -22.17 9.39 7.63
CA GLU A 99 -23.12 10.12 6.82
C GLU A 99 -24.07 9.18 6.08
N PRO A 100 -25.30 9.64 5.74
CA PRO A 100 -26.27 8.80 5.03
C PRO A 100 -25.82 8.32 3.66
N ASP A 101 -24.93 9.05 3.00
CA ASP A 101 -24.38 8.76 1.66
C ASP A 101 -23.10 7.91 1.69
N PHE A 102 -22.69 7.41 2.84
CA PHE A 102 -21.46 6.63 3.02
C PHE A 102 -21.28 5.53 1.97
N ARG A 103 -22.34 4.75 1.70
CA ARG A 103 -22.27 3.65 0.72
C ARG A 103 -22.04 4.14 -0.72
N GLU A 104 -22.67 5.25 -1.08
CA GLU A 104 -22.48 5.87 -2.39
C GLU A 104 -21.04 6.38 -2.53
N VAL A 105 -20.47 6.92 -1.46
CA VAL A 105 -19.06 7.35 -1.42
C VAL A 105 -18.14 6.14 -1.57
N CYS A 106 -18.36 5.05 -0.83
CA CYS A 106 -17.58 3.81 -1.00
C CYS A 106 -17.63 3.29 -2.43
N LYS A 107 -18.81 3.24 -3.03
CA LYS A 107 -19.00 2.80 -4.41
C LYS A 107 -18.31 3.73 -5.41
N GLY A 108 -18.44 5.04 -5.22
CA GLY A 108 -17.88 6.03 -6.14
C GLY A 108 -16.37 6.20 -6.01
N LYS A 109 -15.80 6.05 -4.82
CA LYS A 109 -14.37 6.30 -4.56
C LYS A 109 -13.51 5.06 -4.54
N LEU A 110 -14.00 3.97 -3.94
CA LEU A 110 -13.28 2.71 -3.81
C LEU A 110 -13.82 1.59 -4.71
N HIS A 111 -14.81 1.89 -5.56
CA HIS A 111 -15.50 0.88 -6.39
C HIS A 111 -16.04 -0.30 -5.56
N CYS A 112 -16.31 -0.04 -4.27
CA CYS A 112 -16.75 -1.04 -3.31
C CYS A 112 -18.25 -0.93 -3.06
N ASP A 113 -19.02 -1.90 -3.53
CA ASP A 113 -20.47 -1.95 -3.34
C ASP A 113 -20.83 -2.67 -2.03
N LEU A 114 -20.91 -1.90 -0.93
CA LEU A 114 -21.26 -2.41 0.39
C LEU A 114 -22.73 -2.81 0.45
N LYS A 115 -22.99 -4.10 0.71
CA LYS A 115 -24.36 -4.62 0.82
C LYS A 115 -25.14 -3.95 1.95
N PRO A 116 -26.46 -3.72 1.78
CA PRO A 116 -27.31 -3.11 2.83
C PRO A 116 -27.28 -3.89 4.16
N GLU A 117 -27.18 -5.22 4.07
CA GLU A 117 -27.19 -6.15 5.19
C GLU A 117 -25.78 -6.46 5.77
N ILE A 118 -24.76 -5.67 5.45
CA ILE A 118 -23.43 -5.85 6.02
C ILE A 118 -23.48 -5.77 7.56
N SER A 119 -22.87 -6.73 8.23
CA SER A 119 -22.80 -6.72 9.69
C SER A 119 -21.91 -5.57 10.18
N GLU A 120 -22.19 -5.08 11.39
CA GLU A 120 -21.39 -4.03 12.03
C GLU A 120 -19.92 -4.45 12.15
N GLU A 121 -19.66 -5.71 12.50
CA GLU A 121 -18.31 -6.25 12.58
C GLU A 121 -17.58 -6.21 11.23
N ALA A 122 -18.24 -6.62 10.15
CA ALA A 122 -17.64 -6.60 8.80
C ALA A 122 -17.44 -5.16 8.30
N LEU A 123 -18.33 -4.25 8.67
CA LEU A 123 -18.18 -2.83 8.36
C LEU A 123 -16.98 -2.22 9.09
N ASN A 124 -16.82 -2.52 10.39
CA ASN A 124 -15.68 -2.04 11.17
C ASN A 124 -14.36 -2.57 10.62
N LEU A 125 -14.29 -3.86 10.26
CA LEU A 125 -13.09 -4.43 9.61
C LEU A 125 -12.76 -3.72 8.29
N PHE A 126 -13.75 -3.44 7.46
CA PHE A 126 -13.56 -2.67 6.23
C PHE A 126 -13.02 -1.26 6.51
N LEU A 127 -13.57 -0.56 7.50
CA LEU A 127 -13.11 0.78 7.87
C LEU A 127 -11.69 0.77 8.44
N ASP A 128 -11.32 -0.24 9.22
CA ASP A 128 -9.97 -0.43 9.74
C ASP A 128 -8.98 -0.64 8.59
N GLU A 129 -9.33 -1.48 7.60
CA GLU A 129 -8.51 -1.67 6.39
C GLU A 129 -8.32 -0.37 5.60
N VAL A 130 -9.39 0.42 5.43
CA VAL A 130 -9.34 1.72 4.73
C VAL A 130 -8.46 2.71 5.48
N ASP A 131 -8.52 2.74 6.82
CA ASP A 131 -7.69 3.61 7.66
C ASP A 131 -6.21 3.21 7.63
N GLU A 132 -5.90 1.92 7.71
CA GLU A 132 -4.54 1.41 7.56
C GLU A 132 -3.95 1.75 6.19
N LEU A 133 -4.75 1.59 5.14
CA LEU A 133 -4.33 1.91 3.77
C LEU A 133 -4.13 3.42 3.58
N ALA A 134 -5.01 4.26 4.15
CA ALA A 134 -4.83 5.71 4.14
C ALA A 134 -3.51 6.13 4.79
N LYS A 135 -3.14 5.53 5.92
CA LYS A 135 -1.86 5.76 6.60
C LYS A 135 -0.67 5.31 5.75
N ALA A 136 -0.76 4.12 5.13
CA ALA A 136 0.30 3.57 4.30
C ALA A 136 0.54 4.37 3.01
N THR A 137 -0.47 5.09 2.53
CA THR A 137 -0.41 5.91 1.30
C THR A 137 -0.23 7.40 1.56
N ASP A 138 -0.07 7.82 2.82
CA ASP A 138 0.13 9.22 3.20
C ASP A 138 1.36 9.83 2.50
N ALA A 139 1.27 11.10 2.17
CA ALA A 139 2.33 11.85 1.49
C ALA A 139 3.66 11.84 2.27
N SER A 140 3.63 11.67 3.60
CA SER A 140 4.82 11.54 4.45
C SER A 140 5.65 10.28 4.14
N GLU A 141 5.03 9.27 3.55
CA GLU A 141 5.72 8.05 3.10
C GLU A 141 6.46 8.23 1.76
N LYS A 142 6.21 9.33 1.05
CA LYS A 142 6.83 9.62 -0.22
C LYS A 142 8.21 10.24 -0.02
N THR A 143 9.17 9.73 -0.74
CA THR A 143 10.51 10.29 -0.86
C THR A 143 10.89 10.33 -2.33
N ASP A 144 11.69 11.29 -2.76
CA ASP A 144 12.10 11.46 -4.16
C ASP A 144 12.78 10.21 -4.76
N ASP A 145 13.34 9.35 -3.89
CA ASP A 145 14.05 8.13 -4.26
C ASP A 145 13.24 6.84 -4.02
N ALA A 146 11.93 6.95 -3.75
CA ALA A 146 11.07 5.79 -3.48
C ALA A 146 10.16 5.47 -4.66
N VAL A 147 9.95 4.17 -4.87
CA VAL A 147 8.98 3.61 -5.82
C VAL A 147 8.03 2.72 -5.03
N PHE A 148 6.73 2.86 -5.29
CA PHE A 148 5.72 1.98 -4.71
C PHE A 148 5.50 0.76 -5.59
N ILE A 149 5.33 -0.39 -4.94
CA ILE A 149 5.13 -1.68 -5.61
C ILE A 149 3.89 -2.33 -5.03
N VAL A 150 3.05 -2.88 -5.89
CA VAL A 150 1.97 -3.78 -5.49
C VAL A 150 2.31 -5.21 -5.91
N THR A 151 2.01 -6.15 -5.03
CA THR A 151 2.03 -7.59 -5.32
C THR A 151 0.70 -8.16 -4.87
N ALA A 152 -0.02 -8.85 -5.74
CA ALA A 152 -1.26 -9.54 -5.41
C ALA A 152 -1.09 -11.04 -5.59
N SER A 153 -1.64 -11.84 -4.67
CA SER A 153 -1.61 -13.30 -4.77
C SER A 153 -3.01 -13.90 -4.58
N TRP A 154 -3.43 -14.82 -5.46
CA TRP A 154 -4.72 -15.52 -5.41
C TRP A 154 -4.61 -16.99 -5.78
#